data_5a09bb59d7647f92c01ac8b08c2f212a
#
_entry.id   5a09bb59d7647f92c01ac8b08c2f212a
#
_cell.length_a   1.000
_cell.length_b   1.000
_cell.length_c   1.000
_cell.angle_alpha   90.00
_cell.angle_beta   90.00
_cell.angle_gamma   90.00
#
_symmetry.space_group_name_H-M   'P 1'
#
loop_
_entity.id
_entity.type
_entity.pdbx_description
1 polymer ?
#
loop_
_entity_poly.entity_id
_entity_poly.type
_entity_poly.pdbx_seq_one_letter_code
_entity_poly.pdbx_strand_id
1 'polypeptide(L)'
;MTRLVLFTGKGGVGKSSTSAATAQYWARQGFRTILVSSDPAHSTEDVLGQTVGFKPTPIADNFWAANINASTEAEEFFGELQNLMQDSFSKLMPGIDSDMFTDWFNFPGMDEVFALKKILNLIVGSEYDLIVFDTAPTGHTLKALTCPEAIEGFILRILRMRAKVMNLKGFMMRRTDDLNPFVEFLENTRNLMLRIRELIRNPTYVQVNLVSIPTEAGYQECQRTIKFLKTLDIDVANVVINNLVPSFDEETWELAETNKAVALLKLERDNQQPYLSHYTDVTSALDIKLCGVPKFPFEPKGERLEDFGRVVCPNLVLQPARIIARHTGDKATTIQIKLPFLSDVKLKKDGYYLDGERYAYPHEPGLQLKRKQKSSSHITLTYK
;
A
#
# COMPACT_ATOMS: atom_id res chain seq x y z
N MET A 1 -16.23 -3.45 -2.17
CA MET A 1 -15.10 -2.84 -2.86
C MET A 1 -13.90 -2.97 -1.98
N THR A 2 -12.79 -3.53 -2.46
CA THR A 2 -11.57 -3.71 -1.66
C THR A 2 -11.14 -2.38 -1.11
N ARG A 3 -10.92 -2.31 0.18
CA ARG A 3 -10.39 -1.14 0.83
C ARG A 3 -8.93 -1.38 1.20
N LEU A 4 -8.08 -0.43 0.87
CA LEU A 4 -6.69 -0.42 1.29
C LEU A 4 -6.54 0.47 2.51
N VAL A 5 -5.96 -0.07 3.57
CA VAL A 5 -5.54 0.68 4.76
C VAL A 5 -4.03 0.66 4.81
N LEU A 6 -3.43 1.81 4.60
CA LEU A 6 -1.99 1.98 4.58
C LEU A 6 -1.53 2.53 5.93
N PHE A 7 -0.55 1.86 6.54
CA PHE A 7 0.13 2.33 7.74
C PHE A 7 1.54 2.79 7.41
N THR A 8 1.87 4.01 7.77
CA THR A 8 3.22 4.57 7.60
C THR A 8 3.67 5.31 8.85
N GLY A 9 4.95 5.61 8.96
CA GLY A 9 5.56 6.27 10.11
C GLY A 9 7.00 5.81 10.33
N LYS A 10 7.67 6.40 11.30
CA LYS A 10 9.07 6.11 11.66
C LYS A 10 9.26 4.66 12.12
N GLY A 11 10.49 4.13 12.03
CA GLY A 11 10.83 2.83 12.61
C GLY A 11 10.61 2.80 14.12
N GLY A 12 10.09 1.66 14.65
CA GLY A 12 9.92 1.43 16.08
C GLY A 12 8.70 2.10 16.74
N VAL A 13 7.81 2.75 15.96
CA VAL A 13 6.61 3.41 16.54
C VAL A 13 5.41 2.48 16.72
N GLY A 14 5.52 1.20 16.28
CA GLY A 14 4.44 0.20 16.41
C GLY A 14 3.55 0.09 15.17
N LYS A 15 4.06 0.42 13.98
CA LYS A 15 3.33 0.25 12.70
C LYS A 15 2.84 -1.18 12.53
N SER A 16 3.77 -2.16 12.56
CA SER A 16 3.47 -3.58 12.31
C SER A 16 2.48 -4.15 13.32
N SER A 17 2.58 -3.77 14.60
CA SER A 17 1.59 -4.16 15.60
C SER A 17 0.22 -3.55 15.33
N THR A 18 0.17 -2.27 14.92
CA THR A 18 -1.09 -1.58 14.62
C THR A 18 -1.75 -2.12 13.36
N SER A 19 -0.97 -2.39 12.31
CA SER A 19 -1.46 -2.97 11.05
C SER A 19 -1.95 -4.41 11.24
N ALA A 20 -1.16 -5.26 11.93
CA ALA A 20 -1.54 -6.64 12.21
C ALA A 20 -2.81 -6.74 13.08
N ALA A 21 -2.90 -5.93 14.13
CA ALA A 21 -4.08 -5.87 14.97
C ALA A 21 -5.33 -5.39 14.20
N THR A 22 -5.16 -4.41 13.31
CA THR A 22 -6.24 -3.94 12.43
C THR A 22 -6.73 -5.04 11.50
N ALA A 23 -5.80 -5.77 10.87
CA ALA A 23 -6.14 -6.88 10.00
C ALA A 23 -6.87 -8.00 10.74
N GLN A 24 -6.37 -8.42 11.89
CA GLN A 24 -6.98 -9.45 12.72
C GLN A 24 -8.38 -9.03 13.22
N TYR A 25 -8.54 -7.79 13.66
CA TYR A 25 -9.83 -7.26 14.14
C TYR A 25 -10.91 -7.38 13.07
N TRP A 26 -10.64 -6.91 11.84
CA TRP A 26 -11.62 -6.93 10.76
C TRP A 26 -11.87 -8.34 10.21
N ALA A 27 -10.84 -9.22 10.20
CA ALA A 27 -11.02 -10.61 9.86
C ALA A 27 -12.01 -11.32 10.81
N ARG A 28 -11.93 -11.03 12.11
CA ARG A 28 -12.89 -11.54 13.11
C ARG A 28 -14.30 -11.00 12.95
N GLN A 29 -14.45 -9.83 12.33
CA GLN A 29 -15.77 -9.30 11.92
C GLN A 29 -16.29 -9.96 10.63
N GLY A 30 -15.60 -10.98 10.11
CA GLY A 30 -16.01 -11.75 8.94
C GLY A 30 -15.63 -11.13 7.60
N PHE A 31 -14.75 -10.12 7.56
CA PHE A 31 -14.19 -9.58 6.33
C PHE A 31 -12.96 -10.38 5.91
N ARG A 32 -12.89 -10.77 4.63
CA ARG A 32 -11.71 -11.41 4.06
C ARG A 32 -10.58 -10.38 4.02
N THR A 33 -9.62 -10.54 4.91
CA THR A 33 -8.58 -9.55 5.18
C THR A 33 -7.21 -10.12 4.90
N ILE A 34 -6.38 -9.38 4.17
CA ILE A 34 -4.96 -9.69 4.01
C ILE A 34 -4.10 -8.58 4.59
N LEU A 35 -3.13 -8.97 5.41
CA LEU A 35 -2.03 -8.12 5.84
C LEU A 35 -0.86 -8.30 4.87
N VAL A 36 -0.40 -7.21 4.28
CA VAL A 36 0.75 -7.21 3.37
C VAL A 36 1.83 -6.35 3.96
N SER A 37 3.06 -6.87 4.04
CA SER A 37 4.20 -6.11 4.54
C SER A 37 5.27 -5.96 3.47
N SER A 38 5.82 -4.75 3.36
CA SER A 38 7.03 -4.46 2.59
C SER A 38 8.26 -4.22 3.47
N ASP A 39 8.15 -4.51 4.78
CA ASP A 39 9.26 -4.36 5.70
C ASP A 39 10.28 -5.50 5.52
N PRO A 40 11.51 -5.22 5.08
CA PRO A 40 12.54 -6.23 4.90
C PRO A 40 13.01 -6.88 6.22
N ALA A 41 12.70 -6.27 7.37
CA ALA A 41 13.05 -6.82 8.68
C ALA A 41 12.11 -7.93 9.16
N HIS A 42 11.09 -8.31 8.35
CA HIS A 42 10.11 -9.35 8.69
C HIS A 42 9.37 -9.13 10.03
N SER A 43 9.24 -7.87 10.45
CA SER A 43 8.57 -7.50 11.70
C SER A 43 7.13 -8.00 11.81
N THR A 44 6.49 -8.28 10.68
CA THR A 44 5.14 -8.88 10.61
C THR A 44 5.12 -10.30 11.15
N GLU A 45 6.15 -11.12 10.87
CA GLU A 45 6.27 -12.50 11.38
C GLU A 45 6.41 -12.50 12.90
N ASP A 46 7.25 -11.60 13.43
CA ASP A 46 7.44 -11.45 14.88
C ASP A 46 6.13 -11.08 15.57
N VAL A 47 5.35 -10.17 14.98
CA VAL A 47 4.08 -9.71 15.53
C VAL A 47 3.00 -10.78 15.44
N LEU A 48 2.92 -11.52 14.34
CA LEU A 48 1.95 -12.61 14.15
C LEU A 48 2.34 -13.88 14.92
N GLY A 49 3.62 -14.05 15.26
CA GLY A 49 4.15 -15.25 15.91
C GLY A 49 4.21 -16.47 15.01
N GLN A 50 4.24 -16.26 13.70
CA GLN A 50 4.34 -17.34 12.70
C GLN A 50 4.96 -16.85 11.40
N THR A 51 5.56 -17.77 10.64
CA THR A 51 6.22 -17.46 9.36
C THR A 51 5.21 -17.05 8.30
N VAL A 52 5.54 -15.99 7.58
CA VAL A 52 4.75 -15.42 6.49
C VAL A 52 5.54 -15.48 5.19
N GLY A 53 5.00 -16.17 4.18
CA GLY A 53 5.63 -16.28 2.87
C GLY A 53 5.35 -15.07 1.96
N PHE A 54 5.89 -15.15 0.73
CA PHE A 54 5.61 -14.16 -0.34
C PHE A 54 4.26 -14.41 -1.03
N LYS A 55 3.65 -15.57 -0.81
CA LYS A 55 2.27 -15.87 -1.20
C LYS A 55 1.35 -15.71 -0.01
N PRO A 56 0.06 -15.39 -0.23
CA PRO A 56 -0.89 -15.30 0.86
C PRO A 56 -0.89 -16.55 1.74
N THR A 57 -0.42 -16.40 2.98
CA THR A 57 -0.36 -17.44 4.01
C THR A 57 -1.58 -17.30 4.91
N PRO A 58 -2.40 -18.35 5.09
CA PRO A 58 -3.53 -18.30 6.01
C PRO A 58 -3.03 -18.19 7.46
N ILE A 59 -3.55 -17.21 8.19
CA ILE A 59 -3.20 -16.93 9.59
C ILE A 59 -4.30 -17.40 10.54
N ALA A 60 -5.54 -17.08 10.17
CA ALA A 60 -6.75 -17.45 10.90
C ALA A 60 -7.94 -17.40 9.94
N ASP A 61 -9.16 -17.66 10.45
CA ASP A 61 -10.38 -17.52 9.67
C ASP A 61 -10.50 -16.10 9.09
N ASN A 62 -10.70 -16.01 7.77
CA ASN A 62 -10.76 -14.77 7.01
C ASN A 62 -9.50 -13.88 7.10
N PHE A 63 -8.38 -14.40 7.60
CA PHE A 63 -7.16 -13.67 7.77
C PHE A 63 -5.98 -14.34 7.05
N TRP A 64 -5.34 -13.59 6.17
CA TRP A 64 -4.12 -13.97 5.45
C TRP A 64 -3.04 -12.93 5.68
N ALA A 65 -1.79 -13.34 5.55
CA ALA A 65 -0.65 -12.43 5.51
C ALA A 65 0.29 -12.79 4.37
N ALA A 66 0.98 -11.80 3.83
CA ALA A 66 2.03 -11.98 2.82
C ALA A 66 3.11 -10.92 2.98
N ASN A 67 4.37 -11.34 2.82
CA ASN A 67 5.48 -10.42 2.63
C ASN A 67 5.63 -10.07 1.13
N ILE A 68 6.13 -8.90 0.83
CA ILE A 68 6.52 -8.53 -0.54
C ILE A 68 8.04 -8.59 -0.63
N ASN A 69 8.53 -9.40 -1.55
CA ASN A 69 9.93 -9.37 -1.93
C ASN A 69 10.10 -8.36 -3.08
N ALA A 70 10.22 -7.10 -2.71
CA ALA A 70 10.38 -6.02 -3.67
C ALA A 70 11.67 -6.18 -4.50
N SER A 71 12.73 -6.75 -3.93
CA SER A 71 14.00 -6.96 -4.63
C SER A 71 13.88 -7.96 -5.78
N THR A 72 13.16 -9.08 -5.59
CA THR A 72 12.95 -10.06 -6.67
C THR A 72 12.11 -9.49 -7.82
N GLU A 73 11.03 -8.79 -7.49
CA GLU A 73 10.20 -8.14 -8.52
C GLU A 73 10.97 -7.02 -9.24
N ALA A 74 11.86 -6.31 -8.52
CA ALA A 74 12.77 -5.33 -9.09
C ALA A 74 13.77 -5.98 -10.05
N GLU A 75 14.39 -7.10 -9.67
CA GLU A 75 15.34 -7.85 -10.51
C GLU A 75 14.68 -8.34 -11.81
N GLU A 76 13.46 -8.87 -11.74
CA GLU A 76 12.70 -9.29 -12.92
C GLU A 76 12.40 -8.10 -13.84
N PHE A 77 11.93 -6.99 -13.28
CA PHE A 77 11.66 -5.77 -14.01
C PHE A 77 12.92 -5.20 -14.68
N PHE A 78 14.02 -5.11 -13.94
CA PHE A 78 15.28 -4.61 -14.47
C PHE A 78 15.86 -5.56 -15.52
N GLY A 79 15.71 -6.86 -15.35
CA GLY A 79 16.10 -7.86 -16.35
C GLY A 79 15.33 -7.69 -17.67
N GLU A 80 14.01 -7.52 -17.61
CA GLU A 80 13.18 -7.26 -18.79
C GLU A 80 13.58 -5.94 -19.46
N LEU A 81 13.74 -4.89 -18.68
CA LEU A 81 14.13 -3.58 -19.16
C LEU A 81 15.52 -3.62 -19.83
N GLN A 82 16.51 -4.30 -19.22
CA GLN A 82 17.86 -4.46 -19.76
C GLN A 82 17.83 -5.22 -21.09
N ASN A 83 17.02 -6.29 -21.20
CA ASN A 83 16.84 -7.04 -22.43
C ASN A 83 16.23 -6.17 -23.54
N LEU A 84 15.16 -5.44 -23.24
CA LEU A 84 14.51 -4.52 -24.20
C LEU A 84 15.47 -3.39 -24.62
N MET A 85 16.28 -2.88 -23.69
CA MET A 85 17.30 -1.90 -24.00
C MET A 85 18.38 -2.49 -24.91
N GLN A 86 18.94 -3.63 -24.56
CA GLN A 86 19.99 -4.27 -25.34
C GLN A 86 19.52 -4.56 -26.78
N ASP A 87 18.31 -5.07 -26.93
CA ASP A 87 17.72 -5.34 -28.26
C ASP A 87 17.46 -4.06 -29.06
N SER A 88 17.00 -2.99 -28.39
CA SER A 88 16.63 -1.75 -29.03
C SER A 88 17.82 -0.84 -29.35
N PHE A 89 18.80 -0.75 -28.44
CA PHE A 89 19.92 0.19 -28.57
C PHE A 89 21.15 -0.40 -29.26
N SER A 90 21.43 -1.70 -29.11
CA SER A 90 22.54 -2.36 -29.81
C SER A 90 22.45 -2.21 -31.33
N LYS A 91 21.23 -2.18 -31.85
CA LYS A 91 20.95 -2.01 -33.28
C LYS A 91 21.00 -0.55 -33.75
N LEU A 92 20.70 0.40 -32.86
CA LEU A 92 20.56 1.82 -33.21
C LEU A 92 21.81 2.65 -32.89
N MET A 93 22.53 2.30 -31.84
CA MET A 93 23.68 3.04 -31.32
C MET A 93 24.77 2.09 -30.84
N PRO A 94 25.51 1.42 -31.73
CA PRO A 94 26.65 0.59 -31.34
C PRO A 94 27.69 1.47 -30.63
N GLY A 95 27.99 1.15 -29.37
CA GLY A 95 28.97 1.87 -28.54
C GLY A 95 28.43 2.77 -27.44
N ILE A 96 27.13 2.78 -27.20
CA ILE A 96 26.58 3.35 -25.96
C ILE A 96 26.62 2.26 -24.88
N ASP A 97 27.36 2.57 -23.80
CA ASP A 97 27.50 1.69 -22.66
C ASP A 97 26.19 1.57 -21.90
N SER A 98 25.73 0.34 -21.64
CA SER A 98 24.53 0.06 -20.84
C SER A 98 24.63 0.68 -19.43
N ASP A 99 25.84 0.90 -18.94
CA ASP A 99 26.12 1.45 -17.61
C ASP A 99 25.62 2.90 -17.44
N MET A 100 25.51 3.64 -18.55
CA MET A 100 24.95 5.00 -18.53
C MET A 100 23.46 5.04 -18.11
N PHE A 101 22.80 3.90 -18.17
CA PHE A 101 21.38 3.75 -17.81
C PHE A 101 21.17 3.07 -16.45
N THR A 102 22.18 2.34 -15.93
CA THR A 102 22.09 1.68 -14.61
C THR A 102 21.94 2.66 -13.47
N ASP A 103 22.58 3.82 -13.53
CA ASP A 103 22.42 4.89 -12.53
C ASP A 103 20.99 5.46 -12.47
N TRP A 104 20.22 5.30 -13.55
CA TRP A 104 18.84 5.76 -13.64
C TRP A 104 17.86 4.80 -12.97
N PHE A 105 18.21 3.52 -12.91
CA PHE A 105 17.36 2.47 -12.35
C PHE A 105 17.60 2.26 -10.85
N ASN A 106 18.70 2.76 -10.32
CA ASN A 106 18.95 2.87 -8.88
C ASN A 106 18.15 4.03 -8.24
N PHE A 107 16.96 4.35 -8.80
CA PHE A 107 16.12 5.40 -8.23
C PHE A 107 15.60 4.96 -6.86
N PRO A 108 15.89 5.74 -5.79
CA PRO A 108 15.40 5.40 -4.46
C PRO A 108 13.88 5.35 -4.46
N GLY A 109 13.31 4.22 -4.07
CA GLY A 109 11.86 4.03 -4.03
C GLY A 109 11.29 3.09 -5.10
N MET A 110 12.13 2.49 -5.95
CA MET A 110 11.66 1.51 -6.93
C MET A 110 11.15 0.22 -6.27
N ASP A 111 11.77 -0.22 -5.18
CA ASP A 111 11.30 -1.38 -4.42
C ASP A 111 9.85 -1.18 -3.93
N GLU A 112 9.55 0.03 -3.49
CA GLU A 112 8.21 0.40 -3.03
C GLU A 112 7.21 0.52 -4.19
N VAL A 113 7.68 0.86 -5.39
CA VAL A 113 6.82 0.83 -6.60
C VAL A 113 6.31 -0.59 -6.85
N PHE A 114 7.18 -1.60 -6.75
CA PHE A 114 6.77 -2.99 -6.93
C PHE A 114 5.84 -3.46 -5.82
N ALA A 115 6.08 -3.03 -4.58
CA ALA A 115 5.15 -3.27 -3.49
C ALA A 115 3.76 -2.69 -3.78
N LEU A 116 3.69 -1.47 -4.28
CA LEU A 116 2.43 -0.83 -4.65
C LEU A 116 1.77 -1.48 -5.88
N LYS A 117 2.55 -1.97 -6.86
CA LYS A 117 2.04 -2.78 -7.98
C LYS A 117 1.34 -4.05 -7.46
N LYS A 118 1.98 -4.74 -6.52
CA LYS A 118 1.38 -5.94 -5.89
C LYS A 118 0.07 -5.62 -5.18
N ILE A 119 0.03 -4.51 -4.44
CA ILE A 119 -1.19 -4.02 -3.79
C ILE A 119 -2.29 -3.72 -4.81
N LEU A 120 -1.96 -3.03 -5.91
CA LEU A 120 -2.93 -2.78 -6.99
C LEU A 120 -3.50 -4.08 -7.55
N ASN A 121 -2.64 -5.09 -7.80
CA ASN A 121 -3.07 -6.39 -8.30
C ASN A 121 -3.99 -7.11 -7.32
N LEU A 122 -3.72 -7.04 -6.01
CA LEU A 122 -4.62 -7.58 -4.98
C LEU A 122 -5.97 -6.86 -4.94
N ILE A 123 -5.97 -5.53 -5.12
CA ILE A 123 -7.21 -4.73 -5.16
C ILE A 123 -8.04 -5.12 -6.39
N VAL A 124 -7.41 -5.17 -7.56
CA VAL A 124 -8.10 -5.49 -8.82
C VAL A 124 -8.51 -6.96 -8.85
N GLY A 125 -7.71 -7.86 -8.29
CA GLY A 125 -8.03 -9.30 -8.16
C GLY A 125 -9.27 -9.57 -7.31
N SER A 126 -9.67 -8.63 -6.46
CA SER A 126 -10.91 -8.67 -5.67
C SER A 126 -11.11 -9.92 -4.80
N GLU A 127 -10.02 -10.54 -4.37
CA GLU A 127 -10.07 -11.72 -3.50
C GLU A 127 -10.35 -11.35 -2.04
N TYR A 128 -9.99 -10.11 -1.64
CA TYR A 128 -10.07 -9.62 -0.26
C TYR A 128 -11.01 -8.42 -0.15
N ASP A 129 -11.73 -8.32 0.96
CA ASP A 129 -12.56 -7.17 1.28
C ASP A 129 -11.71 -6.01 1.84
N LEU A 130 -10.64 -6.37 2.55
CA LEU A 130 -9.70 -5.44 3.16
C LEU A 130 -8.25 -5.86 2.91
N ILE A 131 -7.45 -4.91 2.46
CA ILE A 131 -5.99 -5.04 2.40
C ILE A 131 -5.41 -4.08 3.42
N VAL A 132 -4.65 -4.59 4.37
CA VAL A 132 -3.88 -3.79 5.33
C VAL A 132 -2.43 -3.82 4.88
N PHE A 133 -1.86 -2.64 4.60
CA PHE A 133 -0.50 -2.52 4.11
C PHE A 133 0.41 -1.90 5.17
N ASP A 134 1.34 -2.72 5.68
CA ASP A 134 2.41 -2.31 6.58
C ASP A 134 3.62 -1.89 5.76
N THR A 135 3.89 -0.60 5.70
CA THR A 135 4.98 -0.07 4.89
C THR A 135 6.33 -0.14 5.59
N ALA A 136 7.40 -0.23 4.81
CA ALA A 136 8.76 -0.09 5.32
C ALA A 136 8.94 1.22 6.12
N PRO A 137 9.84 1.25 7.12
CA PRO A 137 9.96 2.35 8.07
C PRO A 137 10.52 3.65 7.51
N THR A 138 10.97 3.68 6.27
CA THR A 138 11.83 4.75 5.74
C THR A 138 11.09 5.89 5.03
N GLY A 139 9.75 5.88 4.97
CA GLY A 139 8.99 6.85 4.18
C GLY A 139 9.28 6.79 2.67
N HIS A 140 10.09 5.82 2.22
CA HIS A 140 10.42 5.61 0.80
C HIS A 140 9.18 5.20 0.01
N THR A 141 8.27 4.42 0.60
CA THR A 141 6.99 4.06 -0.01
C THR A 141 6.23 5.28 -0.55
N LEU A 142 6.26 6.37 0.20
CA LEU A 142 5.61 7.61 -0.24
C LEU A 142 6.41 8.32 -1.34
N LYS A 143 7.74 8.19 -1.37
CA LYS A 143 8.58 8.74 -2.46
C LYS A 143 8.34 8.02 -3.78
N ALA A 144 8.00 6.74 -3.74
CA ALA A 144 7.62 5.98 -4.93
C ALA A 144 6.46 6.64 -5.70
N LEU A 145 5.61 7.39 -5.02
CA LEU A 145 4.50 8.12 -5.65
C LEU A 145 4.95 9.30 -6.54
N THR A 146 6.23 9.68 -6.48
CA THR A 146 6.83 10.70 -7.37
C THR A 146 7.55 10.08 -8.58
N CYS A 147 7.61 8.75 -8.67
CA CYS A 147 8.25 8.04 -9.79
C CYS A 147 7.66 8.37 -11.18
N PRO A 148 6.33 8.62 -11.36
CA PRO A 148 5.79 8.93 -12.69
C PRO A 148 6.51 10.08 -13.37
N GLU A 149 6.85 11.14 -12.65
CA GLU A 149 7.53 12.32 -13.18
C GLU A 149 8.97 12.01 -13.59
N ALA A 150 9.66 11.15 -12.82
CA ALA A 150 11.02 10.70 -13.15
C ALA A 150 11.02 9.85 -14.44
N ILE A 151 10.06 8.92 -14.56
CA ILE A 151 9.91 8.07 -15.76
C ILE A 151 9.56 8.94 -16.97
N GLU A 152 8.66 9.90 -16.85
CA GLU A 152 8.32 10.83 -17.93
C GLU A 152 9.53 11.64 -18.39
N GLY A 153 10.32 12.18 -17.47
CA GLY A 153 11.58 12.87 -17.77
C GLY A 153 12.57 11.98 -18.54
N PHE A 154 12.60 10.69 -18.20
CA PHE A 154 13.45 9.71 -18.89
C PHE A 154 12.95 9.41 -20.30
N ILE A 155 11.66 9.14 -20.49
CA ILE A 155 11.05 8.95 -21.82
C ILE A 155 11.36 10.15 -22.72
N LEU A 156 11.16 11.37 -22.23
CA LEU A 156 11.43 12.59 -22.99
C LEU A 156 12.90 12.72 -23.41
N ARG A 157 13.85 12.28 -22.56
CA ARG A 157 15.29 12.29 -22.92
C ARG A 157 15.58 11.29 -24.03
N ILE A 158 15.03 10.08 -23.94
CA ILE A 158 15.19 9.06 -24.99
C ILE A 158 14.64 9.54 -26.33
N LEU A 159 13.44 10.13 -26.32
CA LEU A 159 12.83 10.67 -27.54
C LEU A 159 13.65 11.82 -28.15
N ARG A 160 14.25 12.70 -27.30
CA ARG A 160 15.14 13.77 -27.76
C ARG A 160 16.44 13.21 -28.33
N MET A 161 17.05 12.20 -27.71
CA MET A 161 18.24 11.53 -28.26
C MET A 161 17.94 10.89 -29.61
N ARG A 162 16.79 10.19 -29.73
CA ARG A 162 16.30 9.64 -31.00
C ARG A 162 16.22 10.71 -32.09
N ALA A 163 15.53 11.83 -31.81
CA ALA A 163 15.38 12.94 -32.75
C ALA A 163 16.76 13.51 -33.20
N LYS A 164 17.70 13.63 -32.27
CA LYS A 164 19.07 14.11 -32.54
C LYS A 164 19.86 13.17 -33.46
N VAL A 165 19.77 11.86 -33.24
CA VAL A 165 20.41 10.83 -34.07
C VAL A 165 19.79 10.75 -35.46
N MET A 166 18.46 10.89 -35.55
CA MET A 166 17.76 10.93 -36.86
C MET A 166 18.18 12.16 -37.67
N ASN A 167 18.32 13.31 -37.06
CA ASN A 167 18.77 14.54 -37.72
C ASN A 167 20.24 14.48 -38.19
N LEU A 168 21.10 13.74 -37.49
CA LEU A 168 22.53 13.58 -37.80
C LEU A 168 22.77 12.59 -38.94
N LYS A 169 21.92 11.60 -39.18
CA LYS A 169 22.15 10.52 -40.13
C LYS A 169 21.38 10.63 -41.45
N GLY A 170 20.54 11.62 -41.67
CA GLY A 170 19.88 11.86 -42.97
C GLY A 170 19.37 10.64 -43.77
N PHE A 171 19.40 9.43 -43.17
CA PHE A 171 19.24 8.17 -43.81
C PHE A 171 18.55 7.13 -42.94
N MET A 172 17.51 6.51 -43.45
CA MET A 172 16.79 5.33 -42.99
C MET A 172 15.63 5.49 -41.99
N MET A 173 14.52 5.88 -42.55
CA MET A 173 13.17 5.80 -41.96
C MET A 173 12.66 4.38 -41.64
N ARG A 174 13.42 3.32 -41.85
CA ARG A 174 12.99 1.91 -41.69
C ARG A 174 13.36 1.23 -40.40
N ARG A 175 14.16 1.86 -39.49
CA ARG A 175 14.62 1.24 -38.24
C ARG A 175 14.06 1.90 -36.95
N THR A 176 13.05 2.72 -37.09
CA THR A 176 12.47 3.41 -35.92
C THR A 176 11.50 2.54 -35.10
N ASP A 177 11.04 1.43 -35.65
CA ASP A 177 10.14 0.49 -34.99
C ASP A 177 10.83 -0.33 -33.89
N ASP A 178 12.15 -0.47 -33.94
CA ASP A 178 12.92 -1.25 -32.95
C ASP A 178 12.94 -0.64 -31.53
N LEU A 179 12.66 0.67 -31.37
CA LEU A 179 12.52 1.32 -30.05
C LEU A 179 11.11 1.25 -29.46
N ASN A 180 10.12 0.89 -30.25
CA ASN A 180 8.74 0.90 -29.82
C ASN A 180 8.47 0.01 -28.60
N PRO A 181 9.01 -1.24 -28.52
CA PRO A 181 8.79 -2.09 -27.35
C PRO A 181 9.34 -1.50 -26.05
N PHE A 182 10.50 -0.86 -26.11
CA PHE A 182 11.13 -0.23 -24.94
C PHE A 182 10.34 1.02 -24.48
N VAL A 183 9.93 1.87 -25.41
CA VAL A 183 9.13 3.05 -25.10
C VAL A 183 7.77 2.63 -24.56
N GLU A 184 7.13 1.63 -25.15
CA GLU A 184 5.86 1.07 -24.71
C GLU A 184 5.95 0.51 -23.29
N PHE A 185 7.03 -0.21 -22.96
CA PHE A 185 7.29 -0.71 -21.62
C PHE A 185 7.37 0.43 -20.60
N LEU A 186 8.12 1.50 -20.91
CA LEU A 186 8.23 2.67 -20.02
C LEU A 186 6.90 3.41 -19.86
N GLU A 187 6.13 3.55 -20.95
CA GLU A 187 4.80 4.17 -20.90
C GLU A 187 3.83 3.34 -20.05
N ASN A 188 3.84 2.03 -20.18
CA ASN A 188 3.03 1.13 -19.37
C ASN A 188 3.42 1.24 -17.89
N THR A 189 4.70 1.30 -17.59
CA THR A 189 5.20 1.49 -16.23
C THR A 189 4.75 2.85 -15.67
N ARG A 190 4.90 3.92 -16.45
CA ARG A 190 4.41 5.25 -16.06
C ARG A 190 2.91 5.25 -15.78
N ASN A 191 2.12 4.64 -16.66
CA ASN A 191 0.67 4.57 -16.52
C ASN A 191 0.26 3.79 -15.27
N LEU A 192 0.96 2.69 -14.97
CA LEU A 192 0.78 1.93 -13.73
C LEU A 192 1.01 2.82 -12.50
N MET A 193 2.11 3.61 -12.49
CA MET A 193 2.40 4.53 -11.38
C MET A 193 1.34 5.62 -11.22
N LEU A 194 0.85 6.17 -12.31
CA LEU A 194 -0.23 7.15 -12.30
C LEU A 194 -1.52 6.56 -11.72
N ARG A 195 -1.86 5.31 -12.05
CA ARG A 195 -3.02 4.61 -11.48
C ARG A 195 -2.88 4.36 -9.98
N ILE A 196 -1.69 3.95 -9.55
CA ILE A 196 -1.41 3.74 -8.12
C ILE A 196 -1.59 5.07 -7.37
N ARG A 197 -1.06 6.17 -7.91
CA ARG A 197 -1.19 7.49 -7.30
C ARG A 197 -2.65 7.97 -7.25
N GLU A 198 -3.39 7.78 -8.34
CA GLU A 198 -4.82 8.10 -8.38
C GLU A 198 -5.63 7.26 -7.39
N LEU A 199 -5.30 5.98 -7.26
CA LEU A 199 -5.92 5.10 -6.28
C LEU A 199 -5.68 5.60 -4.85
N ILE A 200 -4.42 5.94 -4.52
CA ILE A 200 -4.06 6.37 -3.17
C ILE A 200 -4.68 7.73 -2.81
N ARG A 201 -4.88 8.60 -3.79
CA ARG A 201 -5.60 9.88 -3.61
C ARG A 201 -7.09 9.71 -3.33
N ASN A 202 -7.67 8.56 -3.64
CA ASN A 202 -9.10 8.36 -3.50
C ASN A 202 -9.47 7.82 -2.11
N PRO A 203 -10.03 8.64 -1.19
CA PRO A 203 -10.35 8.24 0.17
C PRO A 203 -11.46 7.18 0.24
N THR A 204 -12.19 6.94 -0.86
CA THR A 204 -13.17 5.86 -0.92
C THR A 204 -12.50 4.49 -0.93
N TYR A 205 -11.30 4.39 -1.52
CA TYR A 205 -10.56 3.13 -1.66
C TYR A 205 -9.42 3.00 -0.66
N VAL A 206 -8.76 4.11 -0.35
CA VAL A 206 -7.53 4.12 0.45
C VAL A 206 -7.69 5.00 1.66
N GLN A 207 -7.26 4.47 2.80
CA GLN A 207 -7.13 5.20 4.04
C GLN A 207 -5.66 5.19 4.45
N VAL A 208 -5.06 6.37 4.58
CA VAL A 208 -3.68 6.53 5.04
C VAL A 208 -3.68 6.86 6.52
N ASN A 209 -2.99 6.03 7.31
CA ASN A 209 -2.80 6.20 8.75
C ASN A 209 -1.33 6.44 9.06
N LEU A 210 -1.04 7.49 9.81
CA LEU A 210 0.30 7.76 10.33
C LEU A 210 0.39 7.23 11.76
N VAL A 211 1.36 6.34 12.02
CA VAL A 211 1.66 5.87 13.36
C VAL A 211 2.86 6.64 13.90
N SER A 212 2.74 7.17 15.09
CA SER A 212 3.77 7.93 15.76
C SER A 212 3.78 7.66 17.26
N ILE A 213 4.71 8.28 17.97
CA ILE A 213 4.83 8.25 19.44
C ILE A 213 4.97 9.68 19.96
N PRO A 214 4.62 9.95 21.22
CA PRO A 214 4.61 11.30 21.79
C PRO A 214 6.02 11.76 22.17
N THR A 215 6.87 11.94 21.16
CA THR A 215 8.26 12.43 21.29
C THR A 215 8.52 13.50 20.22
N GLU A 216 9.55 14.34 20.46
CA GLU A 216 9.97 15.37 19.48
C GLU A 216 10.26 14.74 18.11
N ALA A 217 11.05 13.68 18.07
CA ALA A 217 11.40 13.00 16.81
C ALA A 217 10.19 12.38 16.11
N GLY A 218 9.22 11.84 16.87
CA GLY A 218 7.96 11.33 16.33
C GLY A 218 7.11 12.44 15.72
N TYR A 219 6.95 13.53 16.44
CA TYR A 219 6.18 14.70 16.01
C TYR A 219 6.75 15.32 14.73
N GLN A 220 8.06 15.59 14.70
CA GLN A 220 8.75 16.18 13.55
C GLN A 220 8.63 15.32 12.29
N GLU A 221 8.75 14.00 12.44
CA GLU A 221 8.58 13.08 11.31
C GLU A 221 7.13 13.03 10.82
N CYS A 222 6.17 13.00 11.74
CA CYS A 222 4.75 13.04 11.42
C CYS A 222 4.40 14.32 10.63
N GLN A 223 4.86 15.48 11.08
CA GLN A 223 4.67 16.75 10.37
C GLN A 223 5.26 16.74 8.95
N ARG A 224 6.50 16.23 8.80
CA ARG A 224 7.16 16.13 7.49
C ARG A 224 6.36 15.24 6.56
N THR A 225 5.89 14.10 7.07
CA THR A 225 5.10 13.14 6.30
C THR A 225 3.75 13.73 5.87
N ILE A 226 3.02 14.40 6.76
CA ILE A 226 1.77 15.09 6.42
C ILE A 226 1.99 16.15 5.33
N LYS A 227 3.02 17.00 5.51
CA LYS A 227 3.36 18.03 4.52
C LYS A 227 3.68 17.42 3.16
N PHE A 228 4.46 16.36 3.14
CA PHE A 228 4.82 15.66 1.91
C PHE A 228 3.58 15.05 1.21
N LEU A 229 2.73 14.32 1.94
CA LEU A 229 1.50 13.75 1.40
C LEU A 229 0.57 14.82 0.81
N LYS A 230 0.49 15.97 1.47
CA LYS A 230 -0.29 17.12 0.99
C LYS A 230 0.23 17.66 -0.35
N THR A 231 1.54 17.62 -0.60
CA THR A 231 2.10 18.01 -1.93
C THR A 231 1.69 17.05 -3.05
N LEU A 232 1.26 15.84 -2.69
CA LEU A 232 0.79 14.80 -3.62
C LEU A 232 -0.74 14.71 -3.69
N ASP A 233 -1.47 15.62 -3.03
CA ASP A 233 -2.93 15.60 -2.87
C ASP A 233 -3.44 14.29 -2.24
N ILE A 234 -2.72 13.77 -1.24
CA ILE A 234 -3.07 12.58 -0.49
C ILE A 234 -3.49 12.96 0.91
N ASP A 235 -4.72 12.62 1.28
CA ASP A 235 -5.26 12.89 2.60
C ASP A 235 -4.81 11.85 3.62
N VAL A 236 -4.43 12.34 4.81
CA VAL A 236 -4.18 11.50 5.98
C VAL A 236 -5.50 11.39 6.74
N ALA A 237 -5.99 10.18 6.92
CA ALA A 237 -7.25 9.96 7.63
C ALA A 237 -7.08 9.98 9.15
N ASN A 238 -6.00 9.34 9.64
CA ASN A 238 -5.73 9.28 11.08
C ASN A 238 -4.25 9.47 11.38
N VAL A 239 -3.98 10.09 12.52
CA VAL A 239 -2.70 10.04 13.23
C VAL A 239 -2.90 9.18 14.49
N VAL A 240 -2.16 8.08 14.57
CA VAL A 240 -2.21 7.13 15.69
C VAL A 240 -1.00 7.39 16.59
N ILE A 241 -1.24 7.87 17.80
CA ILE A 241 -0.17 8.08 18.78
C ILE A 241 -0.10 6.89 19.69
N ASN A 242 0.93 6.10 19.52
CA ASN A 242 1.17 4.88 20.29
C ASN A 242 2.01 5.16 21.56
N ASN A 243 2.00 4.21 22.48
CA ASN A 243 2.77 4.25 23.73
C ASN A 243 2.41 5.41 24.67
N LEU A 244 1.14 5.79 24.71
CA LEU A 244 0.66 6.79 25.67
C LEU A 244 0.65 6.21 27.09
N VAL A 245 1.17 6.93 28.04
CA VAL A 245 0.98 6.59 29.47
C VAL A 245 -0.52 6.61 29.75
N PRO A 246 -1.10 5.52 30.29
CA PRO A 246 -2.51 5.47 30.62
C PRO A 246 -2.91 6.60 31.58
N SER A 247 -4.15 7.07 31.44
CA SER A 247 -4.70 8.02 32.39
C SER A 247 -5.16 7.27 33.65
N PHE A 248 -4.70 7.70 34.80
CA PHE A 248 -5.14 7.24 36.11
C PHE A 248 -5.93 8.36 36.78
N ASP A 249 -6.67 8.03 37.84
CA ASP A 249 -7.35 9.00 38.71
C ASP A 249 -6.37 9.84 39.51
N GLU A 250 -6.86 10.92 40.14
CA GLU A 250 -6.02 11.82 40.94
C GLU A 250 -5.41 11.10 42.16
N GLU A 251 -6.17 10.22 42.81
CA GLU A 251 -5.71 9.44 43.95
C GLU A 251 -4.51 8.57 43.61
N THR A 252 -4.54 7.92 42.43
CA THR A 252 -3.41 7.15 41.92
C THR A 252 -2.20 8.04 41.63
N TRP A 253 -2.41 9.24 41.10
CA TRP A 253 -1.30 10.17 40.83
C TRP A 253 -0.70 10.81 42.10
N GLU A 254 -1.47 10.95 43.18
CA GLU A 254 -0.95 11.39 44.47
C GLU A 254 0.05 10.39 45.04
N LEU A 255 -0.09 9.09 44.78
CA LEU A 255 0.88 8.08 45.16
C LEU A 255 2.30 8.32 44.58
N ALA A 256 2.45 9.20 43.62
CA ALA A 256 3.77 9.55 43.07
C ALA A 256 4.71 10.17 44.14
N GLU A 257 4.17 10.78 45.20
CA GLU A 257 4.97 11.34 46.26
C GLU A 257 5.67 10.26 47.13
N THR A 258 5.07 9.09 47.22
CA THR A 258 5.53 7.98 48.07
C THR A 258 6.01 6.77 47.28
N ASN A 259 5.58 6.62 46.01
CA ASN A 259 5.87 5.46 45.16
C ASN A 259 6.69 5.88 43.92
N LYS A 260 7.97 5.46 43.91
CA LYS A 260 8.90 5.78 42.82
C LYS A 260 8.42 5.30 41.41
N ALA A 261 7.71 4.18 41.33
CA ALA A 261 7.21 3.68 40.06
C ALA A 261 6.10 4.61 39.49
N VAL A 262 5.19 5.06 40.35
CA VAL A 262 4.14 6.03 39.97
C VAL A 262 4.77 7.38 39.62
N ALA A 263 5.80 7.81 40.37
CA ALA A 263 6.53 9.04 40.08
C ALA A 263 7.18 9.01 38.68
N LEU A 264 7.78 7.89 38.29
CA LEU A 264 8.35 7.71 36.96
C LEU A 264 7.27 7.72 35.84
N LEU A 265 6.13 7.07 36.08
CA LEU A 265 5.01 7.11 35.13
C LEU A 265 4.44 8.52 34.98
N LYS A 266 4.31 9.26 36.07
CA LYS A 266 3.86 10.66 36.04
C LYS A 266 4.83 11.54 35.26
N LEU A 267 6.12 11.37 35.48
CA LEU A 267 7.16 12.10 34.73
C LEU A 267 7.10 11.75 33.23
N GLU A 268 6.95 10.46 32.87
CA GLU A 268 6.80 10.05 31.48
C GLU A 268 5.55 10.68 30.84
N ARG A 269 4.42 10.69 31.53
CA ARG A 269 3.18 11.33 31.11
C ARG A 269 3.36 12.83 30.90
N ASP A 270 3.96 13.51 31.88
CA ASP A 270 4.17 14.97 31.82
C ASP A 270 5.08 15.35 30.64
N ASN A 271 6.08 14.51 30.34
CA ASN A 271 6.94 14.66 29.16
C ASN A 271 6.19 14.41 27.84
N GLN A 272 5.12 13.65 27.84
CA GLN A 272 4.30 13.38 26.64
C GLN A 272 3.31 14.52 26.33
N GLN A 273 2.84 15.26 27.34
CA GLN A 273 1.78 16.26 27.23
C GLN A 273 2.06 17.37 26.19
N PRO A 274 3.25 17.98 26.13
CA PRO A 274 3.55 19.01 25.13
C PRO A 274 3.39 18.48 23.70
N TYR A 275 3.83 17.25 23.44
CA TYR A 275 3.73 16.64 22.12
C TYR A 275 2.28 16.30 21.75
N LEU A 276 1.48 15.82 22.72
CA LEU A 276 0.06 15.59 22.51
C LEU A 276 -0.69 16.87 22.13
N SER A 277 -0.37 18.00 22.80
CA SER A 277 -0.91 19.30 22.42
C SER A 277 -0.53 19.66 20.97
N HIS A 278 0.74 19.51 20.60
CA HIS A 278 1.21 19.78 19.24
C HIS A 278 0.52 18.88 18.20
N TYR A 279 0.32 17.59 18.50
CA TYR A 279 -0.43 16.70 17.60
C TYR A 279 -1.88 17.15 17.45
N THR A 280 -2.53 17.51 18.56
CA THR A 280 -3.91 17.98 18.57
C THR A 280 -4.07 19.24 17.70
N ASP A 281 -3.15 20.19 17.84
CA ASP A 281 -3.18 21.45 17.07
C ASP A 281 -3.06 21.17 15.57
N VAL A 282 -2.08 20.36 15.16
CA VAL A 282 -1.85 20.03 13.74
C VAL A 282 -2.99 19.22 13.15
N THR A 283 -3.49 18.22 13.87
CA THR A 283 -4.56 17.36 13.36
C THR A 283 -5.89 18.11 13.28
N SER A 284 -6.21 18.94 14.27
CA SER A 284 -7.41 19.77 14.24
C SER A 284 -7.40 20.82 13.11
N ALA A 285 -6.24 21.42 12.85
CA ALA A 285 -6.09 22.39 11.76
C ALA A 285 -6.26 21.77 10.36
N LEU A 286 -6.09 20.46 10.22
CA LEU A 286 -6.13 19.73 8.95
C LEU A 286 -7.33 18.76 8.85
N ASP A 287 -8.24 18.77 9.82
CA ASP A 287 -9.37 17.83 9.93
C ASP A 287 -8.94 16.34 9.90
N ILE A 288 -7.80 16.05 10.52
CA ILE A 288 -7.25 14.70 10.66
C ILE A 288 -7.69 14.13 12.01
N LYS A 289 -8.18 12.90 12.05
CA LYS A 289 -8.54 12.27 13.31
C LYS A 289 -7.30 11.87 14.10
N LEU A 290 -7.25 12.25 15.37
CA LEU A 290 -6.21 11.83 16.32
C LEU A 290 -6.69 10.63 17.14
N CYS A 291 -5.92 9.54 17.14
CA CYS A 291 -6.20 8.31 17.86
C CYS A 291 -5.08 8.02 18.87
N GLY A 292 -5.39 8.01 20.15
CA GLY A 292 -4.43 7.65 21.21
C GLY A 292 -4.46 6.15 21.50
N VAL A 293 -3.30 5.54 21.63
CA VAL A 293 -3.13 4.12 22.00
C VAL A 293 -2.30 4.03 23.28
N PRO A 294 -2.86 3.48 24.36
CA PRO A 294 -2.14 3.36 25.62
C PRO A 294 -0.98 2.37 25.51
N LYS A 295 0.05 2.59 26.30
CA LYS A 295 1.15 1.65 26.51
C LYS A 295 0.60 0.41 27.20
N PHE A 296 0.75 -0.74 26.56
CA PHE A 296 0.34 -2.01 27.12
C PHE A 296 1.45 -2.58 28.03
N PRO A 297 1.09 -3.34 29.09
CA PRO A 297 2.07 -4.01 29.95
C PRO A 297 2.66 -5.27 29.29
N PHE A 298 2.37 -5.50 28.03
CA PHE A 298 2.84 -6.63 27.23
C PHE A 298 3.15 -6.20 25.80
N GLU A 299 3.94 -6.99 25.11
CA GLU A 299 4.16 -6.83 23.68
C GLU A 299 2.93 -7.33 22.91
N PRO A 300 2.30 -6.47 22.06
CA PRO A 300 1.12 -6.88 21.30
C PRO A 300 1.54 -7.78 20.11
N LYS A 301 1.55 -9.10 20.37
CA LYS A 301 1.87 -10.14 19.39
C LYS A 301 1.04 -11.43 19.61
N GLY A 302 0.86 -12.20 18.55
CA GLY A 302 0.10 -13.45 18.58
C GLY A 302 -1.33 -13.22 19.09
N GLU A 303 -1.74 -13.97 20.09
CA GLU A 303 -3.08 -13.87 20.67
C GLU A 303 -3.37 -12.49 21.31
N ARG A 304 -2.34 -11.82 21.87
CA ARG A 304 -2.48 -10.50 22.49
C ARG A 304 -2.73 -9.36 21.51
N LEU A 305 -2.59 -9.59 20.21
CA LEU A 305 -3.00 -8.64 19.17
C LEU A 305 -4.49 -8.32 19.25
N GLU A 306 -5.32 -9.25 19.73
CA GLU A 306 -6.75 -9.02 19.88
C GLU A 306 -7.05 -7.90 20.87
N ASP A 307 -6.42 -7.93 22.03
CA ASP A 307 -6.60 -6.92 23.07
C ASP A 307 -6.15 -5.54 22.57
N PHE A 308 -5.03 -5.51 21.87
CA PHE A 308 -4.55 -4.30 21.22
C PHE A 308 -5.51 -3.81 20.13
N GLY A 309 -6.00 -4.69 19.28
CA GLY A 309 -6.94 -4.38 18.21
C GLY A 309 -8.28 -3.82 18.72
N ARG A 310 -8.78 -4.33 19.83
CA ARG A 310 -10.01 -3.82 20.47
C ARG A 310 -9.88 -2.36 20.92
N VAL A 311 -8.69 -1.92 21.28
CA VAL A 311 -8.44 -0.52 21.68
C VAL A 311 -8.22 0.37 20.46
N VAL A 312 -7.47 -0.10 19.47
CA VAL A 312 -7.05 0.70 18.29
C VAL A 312 -8.17 0.82 17.28
N CYS A 313 -8.78 -0.31 16.89
CA CYS A 313 -9.63 -0.35 15.70
C CYS A 313 -10.96 0.40 15.81
N PRO A 314 -11.66 0.46 16.94
CA PRO A 314 -12.88 1.27 17.07
C PRO A 314 -12.64 2.76 16.84
N ASN A 315 -11.41 3.23 17.07
CA ASN A 315 -11.02 4.63 16.88
C ASN A 315 -10.53 4.91 15.45
N LEU A 316 -10.09 3.88 14.72
CA LEU A 316 -9.81 3.99 13.31
C LEU A 316 -11.11 3.88 12.53
N VAL A 317 -11.70 5.00 12.13
CA VAL A 317 -12.99 5.08 11.43
C VAL A 317 -12.89 4.42 10.06
N LEU A 318 -12.82 3.10 10.05
CA LEU A 318 -12.82 2.33 8.83
C LEU A 318 -13.82 1.19 8.94
N GLN A 319 -14.87 1.28 8.15
CA GLN A 319 -15.75 0.13 7.95
C GLN A 319 -15.50 -0.42 6.55
N PRO A 320 -14.89 -1.63 6.41
CA PRO A 320 -14.71 -2.24 5.11
C PRO A 320 -16.08 -2.50 4.46
N ALA A 321 -16.15 -2.42 3.14
CA ALA A 321 -17.32 -2.83 2.39
C ALA A 321 -17.02 -4.12 1.65
N ARG A 322 -17.92 -5.10 1.67
CA ARG A 322 -17.75 -6.35 0.90
C ARG A 322 -17.68 -6.04 -0.59
N ILE A 323 -16.64 -6.53 -1.24
CA ILE A 323 -16.41 -6.34 -2.68
C ILE A 323 -17.39 -7.16 -3.49
N ILE A 324 -17.60 -8.38 -3.06
CA ILE A 324 -18.42 -9.36 -3.76
C ILE A 324 -19.75 -9.43 -3.06
N ALA A 325 -20.78 -8.87 -3.69
CA ALA A 325 -22.15 -9.11 -3.28
C ALA A 325 -22.65 -10.36 -4.01
N ARG A 326 -22.99 -11.39 -3.24
CA ARG A 326 -23.49 -12.66 -3.74
C ARG A 326 -25.01 -12.72 -3.51
N HIS A 327 -25.76 -12.93 -4.58
CA HIS A 327 -27.20 -13.11 -4.54
C HIS A 327 -27.53 -14.49 -5.10
N THR A 328 -27.94 -15.42 -4.24
CA THR A 328 -28.36 -16.76 -4.63
C THR A 328 -29.88 -16.79 -4.74
N GLY A 329 -30.40 -17.00 -5.95
CA GLY A 329 -31.81 -17.25 -6.22
C GLY A 329 -32.02 -18.68 -6.63
N ASP A 330 -33.29 -19.12 -6.72
CA ASP A 330 -33.71 -20.50 -7.02
C ASP A 330 -33.10 -21.08 -8.31
N LYS A 331 -32.72 -20.25 -9.27
CA LYS A 331 -32.26 -20.66 -10.60
C LYS A 331 -30.86 -20.20 -10.98
N ALA A 332 -30.23 -19.32 -10.21
CA ALA A 332 -28.92 -18.77 -10.53
C ALA A 332 -28.28 -18.06 -9.33
N THR A 333 -26.96 -18.14 -9.26
CA THR A 333 -26.16 -17.30 -8.35
C THR A 333 -25.60 -16.13 -9.13
N THR A 334 -25.80 -14.93 -8.61
CA THR A 334 -25.26 -13.70 -9.20
C THR A 334 -24.19 -13.12 -8.29
N ILE A 335 -23.04 -12.84 -8.86
CA ILE A 335 -21.91 -12.19 -8.17
C ILE A 335 -21.72 -10.80 -8.77
N GLN A 336 -21.73 -9.78 -7.91
CA GLN A 336 -21.38 -8.42 -8.29
C GLN A 336 -19.99 -8.08 -7.75
N ILE A 337 -19.08 -7.64 -8.63
CA ILE A 337 -17.73 -7.24 -8.29
C ILE A 337 -17.59 -5.74 -8.52
N LYS A 338 -17.23 -5.02 -7.45
CA LYS A 338 -16.93 -3.57 -7.54
C LYS A 338 -15.42 -3.38 -7.62
N LEU A 339 -14.95 -2.77 -8.69
CA LEU A 339 -13.53 -2.54 -8.97
C LEU A 339 -13.24 -1.05 -9.13
N PRO A 340 -12.02 -0.60 -8.77
CA PRO A 340 -11.51 0.68 -9.23
C PRO A 340 -11.24 0.61 -10.74
N PHE A 341 -11.20 1.76 -11.42
CA PHE A 341 -10.90 1.85 -12.86
C PHE A 341 -11.80 0.97 -13.74
N LEU A 342 -13.05 0.77 -13.33
CA LEU A 342 -13.98 -0.13 -14.01
C LEU A 342 -14.18 0.23 -15.50
N SER A 343 -14.08 1.52 -15.88
CA SER A 343 -14.13 1.97 -17.27
C SER A 343 -13.11 1.26 -18.16
N ASP A 344 -11.91 1.03 -17.64
CA ASP A 344 -10.75 0.50 -18.36
C ASP A 344 -10.71 -1.04 -18.37
N VAL A 345 -11.53 -1.66 -17.54
CA VAL A 345 -11.62 -3.12 -17.47
C VAL A 345 -12.27 -3.70 -18.72
N LYS A 346 -11.60 -4.65 -19.36
CA LYS A 346 -12.11 -5.42 -20.51
C LYS A 346 -12.53 -6.82 -20.07
N LEU A 347 -13.76 -7.23 -20.40
CA LEU A 347 -14.26 -8.58 -20.10
C LEU A 347 -13.92 -9.53 -21.26
N LYS A 348 -13.23 -10.65 -20.97
CA LYS A 348 -12.97 -11.73 -21.92
C LYS A 348 -13.56 -13.06 -21.41
N LYS A 349 -13.42 -14.14 -22.18
CA LYS A 349 -14.02 -15.43 -21.88
C LYS A 349 -13.46 -16.03 -20.55
N ASP A 350 -12.21 -15.83 -20.32
CA ASP A 350 -11.38 -16.47 -19.27
C ASP A 350 -11.10 -15.56 -18.07
N GLY A 351 -11.60 -14.30 -18.08
CA GLY A 351 -11.38 -13.36 -16.99
C GLY A 351 -11.69 -11.92 -17.40
N TYR A 352 -11.35 -10.99 -16.51
CA TYR A 352 -11.32 -9.57 -16.83
C TYR A 352 -9.87 -9.07 -16.87
N TYR A 353 -9.65 -8.03 -17.65
CA TYR A 353 -8.31 -7.52 -17.95
C TYR A 353 -8.24 -6.03 -17.64
N LEU A 354 -7.15 -5.62 -17.00
CA LEU A 354 -6.77 -4.23 -16.78
C LEU A 354 -5.30 -4.08 -17.17
N ASP A 355 -4.98 -3.13 -18.03
CA ASP A 355 -3.61 -2.85 -18.51
C ASP A 355 -2.85 -4.08 -19.07
N GLY A 356 -3.60 -5.01 -19.69
CA GLY A 356 -3.05 -6.25 -20.23
C GLY A 356 -2.98 -7.41 -19.23
N GLU A 357 -2.98 -7.15 -17.95
CA GLU A 357 -2.99 -8.19 -16.91
C GLU A 357 -4.35 -8.86 -16.80
N ARG A 358 -4.32 -10.19 -16.61
CA ARG A 358 -5.52 -11.02 -16.51
C ARG A 358 -5.88 -11.31 -15.05
N TYR A 359 -7.14 -11.10 -14.70
CA TYR A 359 -7.73 -11.46 -13.41
C TYR A 359 -8.83 -12.50 -13.64
N ALA A 360 -8.75 -13.62 -12.91
CA ALA A 360 -9.73 -14.70 -13.04
C ALA A 360 -11.09 -14.28 -12.47
N TYR A 361 -12.16 -14.79 -13.07
CA TYR A 361 -13.47 -14.66 -12.45
C TYR A 361 -13.54 -15.49 -11.15
N PRO A 362 -14.22 -15.03 -10.10
CA PRO A 362 -14.45 -15.84 -8.91
C PRO A 362 -15.04 -17.20 -9.27
N HIS A 363 -14.51 -18.26 -8.67
CA HIS A 363 -15.01 -19.62 -8.89
C HIS A 363 -16.20 -19.92 -7.98
N GLU A 364 -17.28 -20.47 -8.54
CA GLU A 364 -18.44 -20.98 -7.79
C GLU A 364 -18.48 -22.52 -7.88
N PRO A 365 -18.29 -23.22 -6.76
CA PRO A 365 -18.28 -24.69 -6.76
C PRO A 365 -19.58 -25.28 -7.33
N GLY A 366 -19.45 -26.19 -8.29
CA GLY A 366 -20.59 -26.86 -8.90
C GLY A 366 -21.41 -26.05 -9.91
N LEU A 367 -21.05 -24.80 -10.16
CA LEU A 367 -21.77 -23.92 -11.08
C LEU A 367 -20.86 -23.46 -12.23
N GLN A 368 -21.46 -23.17 -13.38
CA GLN A 368 -20.76 -22.65 -14.54
C GLN A 368 -21.14 -21.21 -14.80
N LEU A 369 -20.14 -20.36 -15.11
CA LEU A 369 -20.38 -18.98 -15.51
C LEU A 369 -21.11 -18.95 -16.87
N LYS A 370 -22.34 -18.46 -16.88
CA LYS A 370 -23.19 -18.37 -18.07
C LYS A 370 -23.26 -16.97 -18.66
N ARG A 371 -23.19 -15.94 -17.83
CA ARG A 371 -23.30 -14.56 -18.31
C ARG A 371 -22.35 -13.64 -17.53
N LYS A 372 -21.81 -12.66 -18.25
CA LYS A 372 -21.00 -11.59 -17.69
C LYS A 372 -21.44 -10.26 -18.29
N GLN A 373 -21.55 -9.24 -17.47
CA GLN A 373 -22.02 -7.91 -17.88
C GLN A 373 -21.27 -6.86 -17.06
N LYS A 374 -20.86 -5.78 -17.71
CA LYS A 374 -20.26 -4.61 -17.06
C LYS A 374 -21.26 -3.48 -17.07
N SER A 375 -21.50 -2.87 -15.91
CA SER A 375 -22.24 -1.63 -15.74
C SER A 375 -21.27 -0.48 -15.46
N SER A 376 -21.79 0.71 -15.16
CA SER A 376 -20.98 1.85 -14.73
C SER A 376 -20.38 1.69 -13.32
N SER A 377 -20.92 0.79 -12.49
CA SER A 377 -20.55 0.66 -11.07
C SER A 377 -19.99 -0.70 -10.68
N HIS A 378 -20.19 -1.74 -11.47
CA HIS A 378 -19.77 -3.11 -11.13
C HIS A 378 -19.77 -4.06 -12.33
N ILE A 379 -19.09 -5.21 -12.18
CA ILE A 379 -19.21 -6.36 -13.07
C ILE A 379 -20.21 -7.32 -12.44
N THR A 380 -21.17 -7.78 -13.23
CA THR A 380 -22.13 -8.81 -12.83
C THR A 380 -21.80 -10.13 -13.52
N LEU A 381 -21.60 -11.19 -12.74
CA LEU A 381 -21.39 -12.56 -13.20
C LEU A 381 -22.59 -13.39 -12.79
N THR A 382 -23.15 -14.16 -13.73
CA THR A 382 -24.29 -15.05 -13.46
C THR A 382 -23.85 -16.49 -13.67
N TYR A 383 -23.97 -17.32 -12.64
CA TYR A 383 -23.66 -18.74 -12.61
C TYR A 383 -24.96 -19.56 -12.57
N LYS A 384 -24.93 -20.71 -13.28
CA LYS A 384 -26.03 -21.67 -13.29
C LYS A 384 -25.48 -23.07 -13.24
#